data_64a8c3175e66f5caef6ab0cc055fe592
#
_entry.id   64a8c3175e66f5caef6ab0cc055fe592
#
_cell.length_a   1.000
_cell.length_b   1.000
_cell.length_c   1.000
_cell.angle_alpha   90.00
_cell.angle_beta   90.00
_cell.angle_gamma   90.00
#
_symmetry.space_group_name_H-M   'P 1'
#
loop_
_entity.id
_entity.type
_entity.pdbx_description
1 polymer ?
#
loop_
_entity_poly.entity_id
_entity_poly.type
_entity_poly.pdbx_seq_one_letter_code
_entity_poly.pdbx_strand_id
1 'polypeptide(L)'
;MMTPKLCIIFAAALIGLTKALSAQNTVPSPARELRGSWIATVRNINWPSEPGLPVAKQKEQLLTLIDSAAKLRLNALIFQVRPAGDAMYASTLEPWSPFLTGEMGQSPGWDPLAFAIDEAHRRGMELHAWFNPYRALAGEKHAPSADHIRRKHPEWTMKYNIDWWMDPGVPEVRQQAIAVMLDVTRRYDVDGIHIDDYFYPYPIMGPDKKKIEFPDSNTYARYKATGGPLELTAWRRQNVDQTVQAIYEGIKGIKRHVKFGISPFGLWRPNHPEGTGGGLDPYEDLGADSKKWLQNGWVDYFTPQLYWTIDRPKLGFITYYDWWLEQNTQGRHIWPGMNTSNIGTDRVAGEILRQMSVLRERGLKMTPGHFHWNFGALHKNTGKIATYTMERAYTTHAIPPSSPWLSQVALPAPLVGKTQPEGKLHVEWKHADARWMSQTRWWVLQAQIGGRWITWKSFFKDQLLAEWPAGASVIAIRACGPGWETGEAGIAVK
;
A
#
# COMPACT_ATOMS: atom_id res chain seq x y z
N MET A 1 39.25 47.67 -22.41
CA MET A 1 39.91 46.35 -22.67
C MET A 1 39.65 45.42 -21.49
N MET A 2 38.84 44.43 -21.66
CA MET A 2 38.62 43.39 -20.60
C MET A 2 39.88 42.54 -20.47
N THR A 3 40.33 42.32 -19.25
CA THR A 3 41.51 41.51 -18.95
C THR A 3 41.28 40.05 -19.34
N PRO A 4 42.28 39.30 -19.80
CA PRO A 4 42.12 37.89 -20.24
C PRO A 4 41.54 36.95 -19.17
N LYS A 5 41.70 37.25 -17.87
CA LYS A 5 41.10 36.50 -16.76
C LYS A 5 39.58 36.61 -16.69
N LEU A 6 38.99 37.72 -17.10
CA LEU A 6 37.53 37.94 -17.11
C LEU A 6 36.87 37.14 -18.25
N CYS A 7 37.51 37.04 -19.41
CA CYS A 7 37.04 36.24 -20.54
C CYS A 7 37.04 34.72 -20.25
N ILE A 8 38.00 34.20 -19.47
CA ILE A 8 38.07 32.79 -19.10
C ILE A 8 36.97 32.43 -18.11
N ILE A 9 36.63 33.30 -17.16
CA ILE A 9 35.55 33.06 -16.19
C ILE A 9 34.19 33.13 -16.92
N PHE A 10 33.99 34.02 -17.85
CA PHE A 10 32.74 34.08 -18.65
C PHE A 10 32.62 32.87 -19.59
N ALA A 11 33.70 32.41 -20.22
CA ALA A 11 33.70 31.23 -21.07
C ALA A 11 33.43 29.94 -20.25
N ALA A 12 34.03 29.79 -19.07
CA ALA A 12 33.77 28.66 -18.19
C ALA A 12 32.34 28.64 -17.65
N ALA A 13 31.77 29.79 -17.31
CA ALA A 13 30.39 29.91 -16.91
C ALA A 13 29.41 29.60 -18.07
N LEU A 14 29.74 30.06 -19.30
CA LEU A 14 28.93 29.79 -20.49
C LEU A 14 28.98 28.29 -20.87
N ILE A 15 30.15 27.64 -20.78
CA ILE A 15 30.32 26.21 -21.02
C ILE A 15 29.62 25.39 -19.95
N GLY A 16 29.63 25.85 -18.69
CA GLY A 16 28.86 25.24 -17.60
C GLY A 16 27.35 25.35 -17.82
N LEU A 17 26.85 26.50 -18.26
CA LEU A 17 25.44 26.74 -18.58
C LEU A 17 24.98 25.93 -19.80
N THR A 18 25.80 25.84 -20.86
CA THR A 18 25.45 25.04 -22.04
C THR A 18 25.46 23.52 -21.75
N LYS A 19 26.38 23.06 -20.93
CA LYS A 19 26.37 21.64 -20.47
C LYS A 19 25.17 21.37 -19.57
N ALA A 20 24.80 22.25 -18.67
CA ALA A 20 23.62 22.12 -17.83
C ALA A 20 22.32 22.11 -18.67
N LEU A 21 22.19 23.01 -19.63
CA LEU A 21 21.06 23.08 -20.57
C LEU A 21 20.98 21.85 -21.49
N SER A 22 22.11 21.37 -21.98
CA SER A 22 22.12 20.12 -22.78
C SER A 22 21.80 18.87 -21.94
N ALA A 23 22.24 18.83 -20.67
CA ALA A 23 21.92 17.76 -19.75
C ALA A 23 20.44 17.76 -19.36
N GLN A 24 19.79 18.92 -19.25
CA GLN A 24 18.37 19.05 -18.94
C GLN A 24 17.48 18.39 -20.01
N ASN A 25 17.86 18.51 -21.28
CA ASN A 25 17.13 17.88 -22.39
C ASN A 25 17.36 16.35 -22.49
N THR A 26 18.23 15.76 -21.66
CA THR A 26 18.60 14.35 -21.71
C THR A 26 18.24 13.55 -20.42
N VAL A 27 17.75 14.21 -19.37
CA VAL A 27 17.34 13.51 -18.14
C VAL A 27 16.07 12.68 -18.39
N PRO A 28 16.13 11.36 -18.40
CA PRO A 28 14.96 10.53 -18.62
C PRO A 28 13.98 10.63 -17.46
N SER A 29 12.75 10.19 -17.67
CA SER A 29 11.79 10.01 -16.57
C SER A 29 12.34 8.99 -15.56
N PRO A 30 12.07 9.19 -14.25
CA PRO A 30 12.45 8.20 -13.23
C PRO A 30 11.79 6.84 -13.49
N ALA A 31 12.48 5.77 -13.13
CA ALA A 31 11.93 4.42 -13.18
C ALA A 31 10.69 4.33 -12.29
N ARG A 32 9.60 3.75 -12.81
CA ARG A 32 8.32 3.61 -12.11
C ARG A 32 7.94 2.15 -11.96
N GLU A 33 7.69 1.75 -10.72
CA GLU A 33 7.16 0.44 -10.33
C GLU A 33 6.73 0.51 -8.87
N LEU A 34 5.49 0.17 -8.55
CA LEU A 34 5.14 -0.03 -7.15
C LEU A 34 5.80 -1.32 -6.64
N ARG A 35 6.47 -1.23 -5.51
CA ARG A 35 7.15 -2.32 -4.80
C ARG A 35 6.68 -2.32 -3.37
N GLY A 36 5.64 -3.07 -3.08
CA GLY A 36 5.00 -3.03 -1.79
C GLY A 36 5.04 -4.34 -1.03
N SER A 37 4.74 -4.29 0.27
CA SER A 37 4.53 -5.47 1.09
C SER A 37 3.59 -5.20 2.25
N TRP A 38 2.88 -6.26 2.71
CA TRP A 38 2.03 -6.22 3.89
C TRP A 38 2.81 -6.53 5.17
N ILE A 39 2.54 -5.74 6.21
CA ILE A 39 2.92 -6.00 7.61
C ILE A 39 1.65 -6.27 8.40
N ALA A 40 1.38 -7.54 8.71
CA ALA A 40 0.19 -7.98 9.44
C ALA A 40 0.44 -7.96 10.95
N THR A 41 -0.53 -7.42 11.70
CA THR A 41 -0.49 -7.33 13.16
C THR A 41 -1.43 -8.32 13.84
N VAL A 42 -2.49 -8.77 13.14
CA VAL A 42 -3.41 -9.78 13.67
C VAL A 42 -2.63 -11.02 14.13
N ARG A 43 -2.92 -11.48 15.34
CA ARG A 43 -2.23 -12.64 15.95
C ARG A 43 -0.71 -12.52 15.93
N ASN A 44 -0.17 -11.29 15.90
CA ASN A 44 1.27 -11.00 15.89
C ASN A 44 2.05 -11.67 14.73
N ILE A 45 1.42 -11.78 13.54
CA ILE A 45 2.03 -12.45 12.37
C ILE A 45 3.38 -11.84 12.00
N ASN A 46 3.46 -10.50 11.89
CA ASN A 46 4.70 -9.81 11.55
C ASN A 46 5.18 -8.89 12.66
N TRP A 47 4.25 -8.17 13.34
CA TRP A 47 4.58 -7.19 14.36
C TRP A 47 3.40 -6.91 15.31
N PRO A 48 3.69 -6.63 16.61
CA PRO A 48 4.93 -6.97 17.32
C PRO A 48 5.11 -8.50 17.37
N SER A 49 6.29 -8.99 17.69
CA SER A 49 6.55 -10.45 17.70
C SER A 49 5.71 -11.22 18.72
N GLU A 50 5.30 -10.53 19.78
CA GLU A 50 4.39 -11.00 20.83
C GLU A 50 3.77 -9.80 21.54
N PRO A 51 2.58 -9.96 22.16
CA PRO A 51 1.97 -8.88 22.94
C PRO A 51 2.72 -8.64 24.25
N GLY A 52 2.59 -7.41 24.79
CA GLY A 52 3.16 -7.06 26.11
C GLY A 52 4.66 -6.74 26.10
N LEU A 53 5.30 -6.65 24.95
CA LEU A 53 6.69 -6.21 24.86
C LEU A 53 6.84 -4.76 25.34
N PRO A 54 7.99 -4.42 25.97
CA PRO A 54 8.33 -3.03 26.29
C PRO A 54 8.25 -2.13 25.06
N VAL A 55 7.82 -0.88 25.23
CA VAL A 55 7.68 0.10 24.13
C VAL A 55 8.95 0.23 23.29
N ALA A 56 10.12 0.29 23.95
CA ALA A 56 11.40 0.36 23.25
C ALA A 56 11.61 -0.82 22.30
N LYS A 57 11.21 -2.04 22.73
CA LYS A 57 11.34 -3.25 21.90
C LYS A 57 10.33 -3.28 20.75
N GLN A 58 9.09 -2.84 21.00
CA GLN A 58 8.09 -2.69 19.92
C GLN A 58 8.58 -1.72 18.84
N LYS A 59 9.11 -0.56 19.24
CA LYS A 59 9.68 0.45 18.31
C LYS A 59 10.89 -0.09 17.56
N GLU A 60 11.82 -0.75 18.24
CA GLU A 60 13.02 -1.37 17.64
C GLU A 60 12.62 -2.38 16.55
N GLN A 61 11.66 -3.26 16.85
CA GLN A 61 11.19 -4.25 15.89
C GLN A 61 10.53 -3.59 14.67
N LEU A 62 9.65 -2.60 14.88
CA LEU A 62 8.98 -1.89 13.78
C LEU A 62 9.99 -1.14 12.92
N LEU A 63 10.93 -0.44 13.54
CA LEU A 63 12.01 0.26 12.84
C LEU A 63 12.85 -0.72 12.01
N THR A 64 13.20 -1.88 12.56
CA THR A 64 13.96 -2.92 11.85
C THR A 64 13.22 -3.44 10.62
N LEU A 65 11.90 -3.62 10.69
CA LEU A 65 11.08 -3.99 9.53
C LEU A 65 11.11 -2.88 8.46
N ILE A 66 10.89 -1.63 8.86
CA ILE A 66 10.87 -0.49 7.93
C ILE A 66 12.25 -0.27 7.28
N ASP A 67 13.34 -0.39 8.05
CA ASP A 67 14.72 -0.35 7.55
C ASP A 67 15.01 -1.45 6.54
N SER A 68 14.55 -2.68 6.83
CA SER A 68 14.70 -3.81 5.92
C SER A 68 13.95 -3.58 4.61
N ALA A 69 12.74 -2.99 4.66
CA ALA A 69 11.96 -2.65 3.49
C ALA A 69 12.68 -1.60 2.61
N ALA A 70 13.22 -0.55 3.22
CA ALA A 70 13.98 0.48 2.52
C ALA A 70 15.25 -0.09 1.88
N LYS A 71 16.00 -0.95 2.60
CA LYS A 71 17.18 -1.65 2.06
C LYS A 71 16.83 -2.52 0.86
N LEU A 72 15.66 -3.14 0.85
CA LEU A 72 15.13 -3.93 -0.26
C LEU A 72 14.56 -3.07 -1.40
N ARG A 73 14.67 -1.73 -1.33
CA ARG A 73 14.13 -0.78 -2.32
C ARG A 73 12.62 -0.92 -2.54
N LEU A 74 11.88 -1.31 -1.49
CA LEU A 74 10.44 -1.15 -1.47
C LEU A 74 10.11 0.34 -1.41
N ASN A 75 8.94 0.72 -1.93
CA ASN A 75 8.47 2.10 -1.93
C ASN A 75 7.06 2.28 -1.36
N ALA A 76 6.45 1.19 -0.87
CA ALA A 76 5.18 1.22 -0.17
C ALA A 76 5.08 0.10 0.87
N LEU A 77 4.48 0.41 2.03
CA LEU A 77 4.13 -0.56 3.07
C LEU A 77 2.63 -0.49 3.34
N ILE A 78 1.98 -1.66 3.42
CA ILE A 78 0.61 -1.80 3.90
C ILE A 78 0.68 -2.31 5.34
N PHE A 79 0.39 -1.44 6.31
CA PHE A 79 0.50 -1.72 7.74
C PHE A 79 -0.88 -1.94 8.36
N GLN A 80 -1.12 -3.11 8.94
CA GLN A 80 -2.40 -3.44 9.54
C GLN A 80 -2.61 -2.68 10.85
N VAL A 81 -3.59 -1.75 10.84
CA VAL A 81 -3.88 -0.86 11.97
C VAL A 81 -5.20 -1.18 12.66
N ARG A 82 -6.07 -1.98 12.02
CA ARG A 82 -7.34 -2.46 12.57
C ARG A 82 -7.49 -3.95 12.29
N PRO A 83 -6.93 -4.82 13.13
CA PRO A 83 -6.99 -6.27 12.92
C PRO A 83 -8.36 -6.90 13.24
N ALA A 84 -9.08 -6.40 14.26
CA ALA A 84 -10.31 -7.04 14.74
C ALA A 84 -11.19 -6.13 15.63
N GLY A 85 -11.80 -5.09 15.06
CA GLY A 85 -12.64 -4.13 15.81
C GLY A 85 -11.88 -3.39 16.93
N ASP A 86 -10.59 -3.28 16.78
CA ASP A 86 -9.62 -2.71 17.70
C ASP A 86 -8.57 -1.89 16.93
N ALA A 87 -7.75 -1.12 17.61
CA ALA A 87 -6.82 -0.19 17.00
C ALA A 87 -5.37 -0.40 17.42
N MET A 88 -4.46 -0.34 16.42
CA MET A 88 -3.00 -0.24 16.62
C MET A 88 -2.52 1.22 16.61
N TYR A 89 -3.41 2.17 16.94
CA TYR A 89 -3.17 3.62 16.95
C TYR A 89 -4.07 4.28 17.98
N ALA A 90 -3.81 5.54 18.33
CA ALA A 90 -4.61 6.29 19.29
C ALA A 90 -6.00 6.61 18.73
N SER A 91 -6.93 5.64 18.80
CA SER A 91 -8.32 5.77 18.38
C SER A 91 -9.21 6.27 19.51
N THR A 92 -10.23 7.08 19.18
CA THR A 92 -11.33 7.44 20.07
C THR A 92 -12.61 6.64 19.79
N LEU A 93 -12.60 5.81 18.73
CA LEU A 93 -13.75 5.07 18.24
C LEU A 93 -13.71 3.58 18.62
N GLU A 94 -12.50 3.03 18.78
CA GLU A 94 -12.27 1.62 19.09
C GLU A 94 -11.15 1.49 20.14
N PRO A 95 -11.16 0.42 20.96
CA PRO A 95 -10.15 0.19 21.98
C PRO A 95 -8.79 -0.16 21.37
N TRP A 96 -7.73 0.03 22.14
CA TRP A 96 -6.40 -0.47 21.80
C TRP A 96 -6.40 -1.98 21.59
N SER A 97 -5.68 -2.43 20.59
CA SER A 97 -5.57 -3.85 20.26
C SER A 97 -4.78 -4.62 21.33
N PRO A 98 -5.28 -5.81 21.74
CA PRO A 98 -4.55 -6.67 22.68
C PRO A 98 -3.26 -7.24 22.09
N PHE A 99 -3.07 -7.17 20.77
CA PHE A 99 -1.82 -7.59 20.14
C PHE A 99 -0.64 -6.67 20.47
N LEU A 100 -0.89 -5.47 21.03
CA LEU A 100 0.17 -4.57 21.53
C LEU A 100 0.57 -4.89 22.98
N THR A 101 -0.41 -4.96 23.87
CA THR A 101 -0.16 -5.00 25.33
C THR A 101 -0.50 -6.34 25.97
N GLY A 102 -1.24 -7.20 25.28
CA GLY A 102 -1.82 -8.43 25.82
C GLY A 102 -3.22 -8.24 26.38
N GLU A 103 -3.64 -6.99 26.63
CA GLU A 103 -4.96 -6.64 27.15
C GLU A 103 -5.64 -5.61 26.24
N MET A 104 -6.89 -5.90 25.83
CA MET A 104 -7.66 -4.99 25.00
C MET A 104 -8.05 -3.72 25.77
N GLY A 105 -7.88 -2.57 25.15
CA GLY A 105 -8.16 -1.27 25.73
C GLY A 105 -7.01 -0.65 26.52
N GLN A 106 -5.99 -1.43 26.86
CA GLN A 106 -4.79 -0.93 27.52
C GLN A 106 -3.92 -0.14 26.52
N SER A 107 -3.68 1.13 26.83
CA SER A 107 -2.78 1.96 26.01
C SER A 107 -1.33 1.48 26.09
N PRO A 108 -0.62 1.34 24.96
CA PRO A 108 0.82 1.05 24.97
C PRO A 108 1.67 2.26 25.35
N GLY A 109 1.09 3.46 25.56
CA GLY A 109 1.80 4.70 25.88
C GLY A 109 2.50 5.37 24.69
N TRP A 110 2.21 4.95 23.46
CA TRP A 110 2.74 5.53 22.22
C TRP A 110 1.81 5.23 21.05
N ASP A 111 2.01 5.88 19.91
CA ASP A 111 1.21 5.70 18.70
C ASP A 111 2.00 4.97 17.61
N PRO A 112 1.77 3.66 17.40
CA PRO A 112 2.44 2.88 16.38
C PRO A 112 2.22 3.37 14.94
N LEU A 113 1.02 3.85 14.62
CA LEU A 113 0.72 4.34 13.26
C LEU A 113 1.46 5.63 12.97
N ALA A 114 1.44 6.60 13.87
CA ALA A 114 2.19 7.85 13.70
C ALA A 114 3.69 7.57 13.51
N PHE A 115 4.26 6.72 14.35
CA PHE A 115 5.67 6.30 14.24
C PHE A 115 5.97 5.61 12.90
N ALA A 116 5.11 4.69 12.45
CA ALA A 116 5.31 3.98 11.19
C ALA A 116 5.27 4.92 9.98
N ILE A 117 4.36 5.91 9.98
CA ILE A 117 4.27 6.94 8.94
C ILE A 117 5.57 7.74 8.88
N ASP A 118 6.01 8.29 10.01
CA ASP A 118 7.22 9.11 10.07
C ASP A 118 8.45 8.34 9.59
N GLU A 119 8.61 7.09 10.02
CA GLU A 119 9.77 6.28 9.67
C GLU A 119 9.73 5.80 8.20
N ALA A 120 8.54 5.52 7.64
CA ALA A 120 8.39 5.20 6.22
C ALA A 120 8.69 6.43 5.36
N HIS A 121 8.14 7.59 5.69
CA HIS A 121 8.37 8.85 4.99
C HIS A 121 9.84 9.28 5.00
N ARG A 122 10.53 9.18 6.15
CA ARG A 122 11.99 9.43 6.22
C ARG A 122 12.81 8.59 5.27
N ARG A 123 12.30 7.42 4.87
CA ARG A 123 12.96 6.50 3.93
C ARG A 123 12.44 6.61 2.50
N GLY A 124 11.53 7.55 2.23
CA GLY A 124 10.95 7.78 0.90
C GLY A 124 9.95 6.71 0.49
N MET A 125 9.24 6.08 1.44
CA MET A 125 8.22 5.07 1.21
C MET A 125 6.83 5.57 1.61
N GLU A 126 5.81 5.20 0.82
CA GLU A 126 4.41 5.36 1.20
C GLU A 126 4.03 4.42 2.34
N LEU A 127 3.12 4.87 3.22
CA LEU A 127 2.47 4.03 4.22
C LEU A 127 0.96 4.03 4.02
N HIS A 128 0.41 2.84 3.79
CA HIS A 128 -1.02 2.60 3.67
C HIS A 128 -1.55 1.91 4.93
N ALA A 129 -2.53 2.50 5.58
CA ALA A 129 -3.18 1.93 6.75
C ALA A 129 -4.17 0.85 6.33
N TRP A 130 -3.99 -0.38 6.83
CA TRP A 130 -4.84 -1.52 6.51
C TRP A 130 -5.83 -1.85 7.62
N PHE A 131 -7.09 -1.99 7.21
CA PHE A 131 -8.22 -2.31 8.07
C PHE A 131 -8.87 -3.62 7.64
N ASN A 132 -9.17 -4.51 8.59
CA ASN A 132 -10.17 -5.52 8.38
C ASN A 132 -11.54 -4.89 8.75
N PRO A 133 -12.51 -4.79 7.82
CA PRO A 133 -13.71 -4.01 8.07
C PRO A 133 -14.69 -4.66 9.06
N TYR A 134 -14.73 -6.00 9.16
CA TYR A 134 -15.83 -6.67 9.84
C TYR A 134 -15.43 -7.74 10.86
N ARG A 135 -14.15 -8.09 11.02
CA ARG A 135 -13.75 -8.96 12.13
C ARG A 135 -13.90 -8.21 13.44
N ALA A 136 -14.70 -8.74 14.37
CA ALA A 136 -14.88 -8.19 15.70
C ALA A 136 -13.81 -8.67 16.66
N LEU A 137 -13.52 -10.00 16.72
CA LEU A 137 -12.45 -10.57 17.53
C LEU A 137 -11.71 -11.67 16.75
N ALA A 138 -10.41 -11.70 16.84
CA ALA A 138 -9.55 -12.74 16.27
C ALA A 138 -9.33 -13.87 17.30
N GLY A 139 -10.30 -14.75 17.42
CA GLY A 139 -10.36 -15.81 18.43
C GLY A 139 -10.87 -15.34 19.78
N GLU A 140 -10.69 -16.15 20.82
CA GLU A 140 -11.21 -15.90 22.18
C GLU A 140 -10.09 -15.78 23.23
N LYS A 141 -8.83 -15.71 22.80
CA LYS A 141 -7.67 -15.60 23.70
C LYS A 141 -7.71 -14.32 24.55
N HIS A 142 -8.18 -13.24 23.96
CA HIS A 142 -8.24 -11.93 24.61
C HIS A 142 -9.70 -11.54 24.85
N ALA A 143 -10.04 -11.22 26.09
CA ALA A 143 -11.37 -10.75 26.44
C ALA A 143 -11.61 -9.34 25.86
N PRO A 144 -12.81 -9.04 25.30
CA PRO A 144 -13.14 -7.72 24.83
C PRO A 144 -13.26 -6.73 26.02
N SER A 145 -12.64 -5.54 25.88
CA SER A 145 -12.80 -4.44 26.84
C SER A 145 -14.24 -3.93 26.87
N ALA A 146 -14.58 -3.13 27.89
CA ALA A 146 -15.92 -2.54 28.03
C ALA A 146 -16.30 -1.68 26.81
N ASP A 147 -15.30 -1.02 26.18
CA ASP A 147 -15.51 -0.15 25.05
C ASP A 147 -15.57 -0.85 23.69
N HIS A 148 -15.28 -2.15 23.66
CA HIS A 148 -15.27 -2.92 22.43
C HIS A 148 -16.70 -3.15 21.90
N ILE A 149 -16.87 -3.13 20.56
CA ILE A 149 -18.17 -3.26 19.88
C ILE A 149 -18.95 -4.49 20.34
N ARG A 150 -18.28 -5.62 20.59
CA ARG A 150 -18.92 -6.87 21.06
C ARG A 150 -19.53 -6.73 22.47
N ARG A 151 -19.02 -5.80 23.29
CA ARG A 151 -19.57 -5.51 24.64
C ARG A 151 -20.66 -4.46 24.60
N LYS A 152 -20.47 -3.43 23.75
CA LYS A 152 -21.46 -2.35 23.58
C LYS A 152 -22.69 -2.80 22.79
N HIS A 153 -22.47 -3.60 21.76
CA HIS A 153 -23.48 -4.05 20.79
C HIS A 153 -23.32 -5.54 20.50
N PRO A 154 -23.59 -6.43 21.47
CA PRO A 154 -23.46 -7.86 21.28
C PRO A 154 -24.34 -8.39 20.15
N GLU A 155 -25.48 -7.75 19.87
CA GLU A 155 -26.43 -8.05 18.80
C GLU A 155 -25.89 -7.76 17.38
N TRP A 156 -24.81 -7.00 17.26
CA TRP A 156 -24.15 -6.70 15.98
C TRP A 156 -23.05 -7.72 15.64
N THR A 157 -22.73 -8.62 16.59
CA THR A 157 -21.59 -9.52 16.43
C THR A 157 -22.01 -10.98 16.53
N MET A 158 -21.45 -11.80 15.69
CA MET A 158 -21.79 -13.21 15.55
C MET A 158 -20.53 -14.07 15.57
N LYS A 159 -20.59 -15.18 16.32
CA LYS A 159 -19.51 -16.17 16.27
C LYS A 159 -19.64 -16.98 14.99
N TYR A 160 -18.55 -17.02 14.22
CA TYR A 160 -18.46 -17.85 13.04
C TYR A 160 -17.05 -18.42 12.93
N ASN A 161 -16.94 -19.73 12.95
CA ASN A 161 -15.68 -20.44 13.13
C ASN A 161 -15.00 -20.05 14.47
N ILE A 162 -13.71 -19.76 14.42
CA ILE A 162 -12.89 -19.39 15.60
C ILE A 162 -12.97 -17.89 15.95
N ASP A 163 -13.50 -17.08 15.05
CA ASP A 163 -13.54 -15.63 15.17
C ASP A 163 -14.96 -15.12 15.48
N TRP A 164 -15.05 -13.86 15.93
CA TRP A 164 -16.29 -13.11 15.99
C TRP A 164 -16.31 -12.07 14.87
N TRP A 165 -17.46 -11.95 14.23
CA TRP A 165 -17.66 -11.09 13.08
C TRP A 165 -18.77 -10.08 13.35
N MET A 166 -18.59 -8.88 12.88
CA MET A 166 -19.66 -7.90 12.78
C MET A 166 -20.53 -8.23 11.57
N ASP A 167 -21.85 -8.07 11.70
CA ASP A 167 -22.79 -8.31 10.61
C ASP A 167 -22.82 -7.13 9.61
N PRO A 168 -22.33 -7.29 8.38
CA PRO A 168 -22.39 -6.22 7.38
C PRO A 168 -23.80 -5.80 7.00
N GLY A 169 -24.81 -6.62 7.32
CA GLY A 169 -26.23 -6.32 7.14
C GLY A 169 -26.75 -5.22 8.07
N VAL A 170 -26.09 -4.99 9.21
CA VAL A 170 -26.45 -3.93 10.17
C VAL A 170 -25.91 -2.58 9.67
N PRO A 171 -26.76 -1.58 9.40
CA PRO A 171 -26.30 -0.27 8.89
C PRO A 171 -25.28 0.42 9.79
N GLU A 172 -25.46 0.33 11.12
CA GLU A 172 -24.59 0.94 12.12
C GLU A 172 -23.20 0.31 12.12
N VAL A 173 -23.07 -0.99 11.86
CA VAL A 173 -21.80 -1.68 11.69
C VAL A 173 -21.03 -1.12 10.49
N ARG A 174 -21.71 -0.91 9.35
CA ARG A 174 -21.12 -0.30 8.17
C ARG A 174 -20.65 1.13 8.46
N GLN A 175 -21.49 1.92 9.12
CA GLN A 175 -21.18 3.30 9.53
C GLN A 175 -19.95 3.34 10.45
N GLN A 176 -19.86 2.43 11.43
CA GLN A 176 -18.70 2.32 12.32
C GLN A 176 -17.42 2.00 11.53
N ALA A 177 -17.46 1.01 10.64
CA ALA A 177 -16.29 0.64 9.82
C ALA A 177 -15.82 1.81 8.95
N ILE A 178 -16.77 2.54 8.30
CA ILE A 178 -16.47 3.72 7.50
C ILE A 178 -15.88 4.83 8.39
N ALA A 179 -16.52 5.14 9.53
CA ALA A 179 -16.10 6.20 10.43
C ALA A 179 -14.65 6.02 10.92
N VAL A 180 -14.25 4.80 11.26
CA VAL A 180 -12.89 4.45 11.72
C VAL A 180 -11.84 4.72 10.63
N MET A 181 -12.12 4.35 9.37
CA MET A 181 -11.20 4.61 8.25
C MET A 181 -11.11 6.10 7.92
N LEU A 182 -12.22 6.80 7.98
CA LEU A 182 -12.27 8.26 7.75
C LEU A 182 -11.62 9.05 8.89
N ASP A 183 -11.65 8.56 10.12
CA ASP A 183 -10.92 9.14 11.25
C ASP A 183 -9.41 9.09 11.02
N VAL A 184 -8.87 7.95 10.62
CA VAL A 184 -7.44 7.82 10.26
C VAL A 184 -7.11 8.71 9.07
N THR A 185 -7.95 8.77 8.05
CA THR A 185 -7.75 9.65 6.89
C THR A 185 -7.64 11.13 7.30
N ARG A 186 -8.45 11.60 8.26
CA ARG A 186 -8.38 13.00 8.75
C ARG A 186 -7.13 13.28 9.56
N ARG A 187 -6.84 12.40 10.51
CA ARG A 187 -5.88 12.68 11.60
C ARG A 187 -4.44 12.35 11.25
N TYR A 188 -4.21 11.38 10.35
CA TYR A 188 -2.88 10.90 10.02
C TYR A 188 -2.47 11.29 8.59
N ASP A 189 -1.17 11.42 8.36
CA ASP A 189 -0.61 11.71 7.03
C ASP A 189 -0.32 10.41 6.24
N VAL A 190 -1.31 9.50 6.21
CA VAL A 190 -1.22 8.26 5.42
C VAL A 190 -1.25 8.55 3.92
N ASP A 191 -0.59 7.71 3.14
CA ASP A 191 -0.61 7.77 1.67
C ASP A 191 -1.76 6.95 1.08
N GLY A 192 -2.29 6.00 1.86
CA GLY A 192 -3.43 5.18 1.47
C GLY A 192 -4.20 4.58 2.63
N ILE A 193 -5.44 4.22 2.34
CA ILE A 193 -6.30 3.34 3.15
C ILE A 193 -6.45 2.04 2.37
N HIS A 194 -6.33 0.92 3.05
CA HIS A 194 -6.40 -0.41 2.45
C HIS A 194 -7.37 -1.31 3.22
N ILE A 195 -8.19 -2.09 2.52
CA ILE A 195 -8.98 -3.18 3.10
C ILE A 195 -8.65 -4.50 2.43
N ASP A 196 -8.80 -5.58 3.18
CA ASP A 196 -8.57 -6.95 2.72
C ASP A 196 -9.83 -7.58 2.08
N ASP A 197 -9.89 -8.91 2.02
CA ASP A 197 -10.95 -9.68 1.41
C ASP A 197 -11.97 -10.25 2.40
N TYR A 198 -11.88 -9.87 3.68
CA TYR A 198 -12.81 -10.35 4.71
C TYR A 198 -14.03 -9.43 4.81
N PHE A 199 -14.97 -9.59 3.89
CA PHE A 199 -16.29 -8.94 3.93
C PHE A 199 -17.26 -9.80 4.75
N TYR A 200 -18.05 -10.71 4.16
CA TYR A 200 -18.54 -11.87 4.90
C TYR A 200 -17.39 -12.85 5.11
N PRO A 201 -17.40 -13.64 6.21
CA PRO A 201 -16.31 -14.57 6.49
C PRO A 201 -16.26 -15.71 5.48
N TYR A 202 -15.08 -16.28 5.29
CA TYR A 202 -14.89 -17.49 4.48
C TYR A 202 -15.80 -18.61 4.96
N PRO A 203 -16.53 -19.29 4.05
CA PRO A 203 -17.45 -20.34 4.43
C PRO A 203 -16.74 -21.52 5.12
N ILE A 204 -17.36 -22.04 6.15
CA ILE A 204 -16.93 -23.27 6.81
C ILE A 204 -17.87 -24.43 6.43
N MET A 205 -17.31 -25.63 6.39
CA MET A 205 -18.08 -26.83 6.06
C MET A 205 -18.53 -27.53 7.32
N GLY A 206 -19.79 -27.89 7.38
CA GLY A 206 -20.32 -28.76 8.43
C GLY A 206 -19.88 -30.21 8.28
N PRO A 207 -20.19 -31.07 9.29
CA PRO A 207 -19.92 -32.49 9.22
C PRO A 207 -20.58 -33.18 8.02
N ASP A 208 -21.70 -32.69 7.56
CA ASP A 208 -22.45 -33.13 6.37
C ASP A 208 -21.88 -32.63 5.04
N LYS A 209 -20.72 -31.95 5.07
CA LYS A 209 -20.05 -31.31 3.93
C LYS A 209 -20.88 -30.20 3.27
N LYS A 210 -21.89 -29.65 3.93
CA LYS A 210 -22.60 -28.45 3.49
C LYS A 210 -21.98 -27.21 4.10
N LYS A 211 -22.09 -26.09 3.39
CA LYS A 211 -21.68 -24.80 3.91
C LYS A 211 -22.56 -24.44 5.11
N ILE A 212 -21.93 -24.01 6.20
CA ILE A 212 -22.63 -23.40 7.31
C ILE A 212 -22.89 -21.95 6.95
N GLU A 213 -24.14 -21.54 6.93
CA GLU A 213 -24.52 -20.18 6.63
C GLU A 213 -24.00 -19.19 7.71
N PHE A 214 -23.64 -17.99 7.27
CA PHE A 214 -23.38 -16.90 8.21
C PHE A 214 -24.69 -16.56 8.96
N PRO A 215 -24.67 -16.38 10.28
CA PRO A 215 -25.91 -16.34 11.09
C PRO A 215 -26.57 -14.93 11.08
N ASP A 216 -26.79 -14.33 9.91
CA ASP A 216 -27.43 -13.03 9.70
C ASP A 216 -28.94 -13.11 9.38
N SER A 217 -29.57 -14.26 9.59
CA SER A 217 -30.98 -14.51 9.27
C SER A 217 -31.94 -13.49 9.90
N ASN A 218 -31.68 -13.06 11.14
CA ASN A 218 -32.51 -12.06 11.83
C ASN A 218 -32.38 -10.67 11.18
N THR A 219 -31.18 -10.30 10.75
CA THR A 219 -30.93 -9.02 10.07
C THR A 219 -31.56 -9.01 8.69
N TYR A 220 -31.45 -10.12 7.96
CA TYR A 220 -32.11 -10.29 6.67
C TYR A 220 -33.65 -10.29 6.81
N ALA A 221 -34.22 -10.96 7.84
CA ALA A 221 -35.65 -10.91 8.08
C ALA A 221 -36.16 -9.47 8.33
N ARG A 222 -35.40 -8.66 9.08
CA ARG A 222 -35.74 -7.22 9.26
C ARG A 222 -35.72 -6.49 7.94
N TYR A 223 -34.69 -6.70 7.10
CA TYR A 223 -34.65 -6.12 5.75
C TYR A 223 -35.87 -6.50 4.91
N LYS A 224 -36.27 -7.77 4.90
CA LYS A 224 -37.48 -8.22 4.17
C LYS A 224 -38.77 -7.59 4.74
N ALA A 225 -38.86 -7.45 6.07
CA ALA A 225 -40.03 -6.84 6.74
C ALA A 225 -40.21 -5.36 6.40
N THR A 226 -39.14 -4.65 6.03
CA THR A 226 -39.21 -3.25 5.55
C THR A 226 -39.47 -3.15 4.03
N GLY A 227 -39.85 -4.24 3.39
CA GLY A 227 -40.13 -4.29 1.95
C GLY A 227 -38.89 -4.48 1.08
N GLY A 228 -37.76 -4.91 1.65
CA GLY A 228 -36.53 -5.16 0.91
C GLY A 228 -36.72 -6.21 -0.21
N PRO A 229 -36.43 -5.87 -1.50
CA PRO A 229 -36.74 -6.73 -2.63
C PRO A 229 -35.71 -7.82 -2.89
N LEU A 230 -34.46 -7.67 -2.40
CA LEU A 230 -33.35 -8.53 -2.78
C LEU A 230 -33.39 -9.88 -2.05
N GLU A 231 -32.93 -10.92 -2.74
CA GLU A 231 -32.60 -12.22 -2.13
C GLU A 231 -31.33 -12.12 -1.31
N LEU A 232 -31.11 -13.09 -0.40
CA LEU A 232 -30.09 -13.06 0.65
C LEU A 232 -28.69 -12.72 0.12
N THR A 233 -28.19 -13.41 -0.89
CA THR A 233 -26.83 -13.20 -1.41
C THR A 233 -26.70 -11.87 -2.13
N ALA A 234 -27.73 -11.42 -2.84
CA ALA A 234 -27.76 -10.11 -3.48
C ALA A 234 -27.83 -8.97 -2.47
N TRP A 235 -28.56 -9.13 -1.37
CA TRP A 235 -28.60 -8.20 -0.25
C TRP A 235 -27.23 -8.12 0.47
N ARG A 236 -26.57 -9.25 0.72
CA ARG A 236 -25.22 -9.27 1.28
C ARG A 236 -24.23 -8.51 0.40
N ARG A 237 -24.25 -8.71 -0.92
CA ARG A 237 -23.42 -7.95 -1.87
C ARG A 237 -23.71 -6.46 -1.83
N GLN A 238 -24.99 -6.07 -1.82
CA GLN A 238 -25.37 -4.67 -1.75
C GLN A 238 -24.82 -3.99 -0.50
N ASN A 239 -24.83 -4.65 0.66
CA ASN A 239 -24.27 -4.12 1.91
C ASN A 239 -22.76 -3.83 1.78
N VAL A 240 -22.01 -4.76 1.17
CA VAL A 240 -20.57 -4.61 0.95
C VAL A 240 -20.29 -3.53 -0.11
N ASP A 241 -21.02 -3.53 -1.23
CA ASP A 241 -20.90 -2.51 -2.27
C ASP A 241 -21.07 -1.09 -1.74
N GLN A 242 -22.12 -0.87 -0.94
CA GLN A 242 -22.39 0.42 -0.30
C GLN A 242 -21.27 0.85 0.63
N THR A 243 -20.66 -0.10 1.36
CA THR A 243 -19.52 0.20 2.24
C THR A 243 -18.29 0.59 1.44
N VAL A 244 -17.95 -0.17 0.41
CA VAL A 244 -16.78 0.11 -0.45
C VAL A 244 -16.92 1.48 -1.12
N GLN A 245 -18.08 1.76 -1.70
CA GLN A 245 -18.38 3.04 -2.32
C GLN A 245 -18.24 4.20 -1.31
N ALA A 246 -18.88 4.07 -0.14
CA ALA A 246 -18.89 5.13 0.87
C ALA A 246 -17.48 5.40 1.46
N ILE A 247 -16.64 4.38 1.62
CA ILE A 247 -15.24 4.56 2.02
C ILE A 247 -14.49 5.36 0.95
N TYR A 248 -14.59 4.97 -0.33
CA TYR A 248 -13.93 5.67 -1.42
C TYR A 248 -14.33 7.14 -1.49
N GLU A 249 -15.64 7.41 -1.55
CA GLU A 249 -16.19 8.77 -1.61
C GLU A 249 -15.80 9.61 -0.39
N GLY A 250 -15.88 9.01 0.81
CA GLY A 250 -15.50 9.66 2.06
C GLY A 250 -14.02 10.04 2.12
N ILE A 251 -13.13 9.16 1.70
CA ILE A 251 -11.69 9.47 1.60
C ILE A 251 -11.45 10.62 0.62
N LYS A 252 -12.08 10.58 -0.57
CA LYS A 252 -11.91 11.63 -1.59
C LYS A 252 -12.48 12.97 -1.15
N GLY A 253 -13.52 12.97 -0.32
CA GLY A 253 -14.07 14.18 0.30
C GLY A 253 -13.18 14.80 1.37
N ILE A 254 -12.32 14.01 2.04
CA ILE A 254 -11.42 14.48 3.11
C ILE A 254 -10.04 14.87 2.57
N LYS A 255 -9.38 13.92 1.91
CA LYS A 255 -8.04 14.08 1.32
C LYS A 255 -8.01 13.36 -0.03
N ARG A 256 -8.29 14.09 -1.11
CA ARG A 256 -8.39 13.54 -2.47
C ARG A 256 -7.18 12.68 -2.87
N HIS A 257 -5.98 13.06 -2.41
CA HIS A 257 -4.73 12.39 -2.78
C HIS A 257 -4.49 11.06 -2.05
N VAL A 258 -5.16 10.82 -0.91
CA VAL A 258 -5.03 9.54 -0.19
C VAL A 258 -5.63 8.44 -1.02
N LYS A 259 -4.82 7.43 -1.36
CA LYS A 259 -5.25 6.29 -2.17
C LYS A 259 -6.21 5.39 -1.38
N PHE A 260 -7.17 4.81 -2.06
CA PHE A 260 -7.95 3.71 -1.51
C PHE A 260 -7.67 2.44 -2.31
N GLY A 261 -7.26 1.38 -1.62
CA GLY A 261 -6.95 0.09 -2.21
C GLY A 261 -7.69 -1.05 -1.56
N ILE A 262 -7.96 -2.08 -2.35
CA ILE A 262 -8.60 -3.32 -1.90
C ILE A 262 -7.76 -4.50 -2.37
N SER A 263 -7.51 -5.48 -1.48
CA SER A 263 -6.95 -6.78 -1.85
C SER A 263 -8.02 -7.87 -1.77
N PRO A 264 -8.88 -8.00 -2.79
CA PRO A 264 -9.91 -9.02 -2.81
C PRO A 264 -9.28 -10.39 -3.09
N PHE A 265 -10.08 -11.45 -2.92
CA PHE A 265 -9.70 -12.78 -3.38
C PHE A 265 -9.29 -12.74 -4.87
N GLY A 266 -8.30 -13.55 -5.26
CA GLY A 266 -7.66 -13.45 -6.57
C GLY A 266 -8.56 -13.67 -7.78
N LEU A 267 -9.65 -14.42 -7.64
CA LEU A 267 -10.69 -14.57 -8.67
C LEU A 267 -11.98 -13.83 -8.26
N TRP A 268 -12.74 -13.34 -9.23
CA TRP A 268 -14.07 -12.76 -9.01
C TRP A 268 -15.12 -13.83 -8.74
N ARG A 269 -15.20 -14.83 -9.64
CA ARG A 269 -16.08 -15.99 -9.56
C ARG A 269 -15.43 -17.19 -10.23
N PRO A 270 -15.79 -18.44 -9.85
CA PRO A 270 -15.45 -19.61 -10.63
C PRO A 270 -15.89 -19.50 -12.09
N ASN A 271 -15.09 -20.04 -13.01
CA ASN A 271 -15.30 -19.98 -14.45
C ASN A 271 -15.27 -18.55 -15.05
N HIS A 272 -14.59 -17.62 -14.39
CA HIS A 272 -14.31 -16.28 -14.90
C HIS A 272 -12.82 -15.96 -14.71
N PRO A 273 -12.00 -16.01 -15.79
CA PRO A 273 -12.36 -16.34 -17.18
C PRO A 273 -12.85 -17.80 -17.37
N GLU A 274 -13.50 -18.07 -18.52
CA GLU A 274 -14.05 -19.39 -18.84
C GLU A 274 -12.99 -20.49 -18.77
N GLY A 275 -13.37 -21.67 -18.28
CA GLY A 275 -12.46 -22.81 -18.08
C GLY A 275 -11.60 -22.74 -16.84
N THR A 276 -11.73 -21.68 -16.02
CA THR A 276 -10.91 -21.45 -14.82
C THR A 276 -11.67 -21.63 -13.52
N GLY A 277 -10.93 -21.55 -12.39
CA GLY A 277 -11.47 -21.48 -11.05
C GLY A 277 -11.83 -22.81 -10.45
N GLY A 278 -12.41 -22.76 -9.26
CA GLY A 278 -12.86 -23.86 -8.43
C GLY A 278 -12.80 -23.50 -6.95
N GLY A 279 -13.65 -24.11 -6.15
CA GLY A 279 -13.69 -23.94 -4.69
C GLY A 279 -14.55 -22.74 -4.25
N LEU A 280 -13.94 -21.65 -3.82
CA LEU A 280 -14.63 -20.46 -3.31
C LEU A 280 -15.26 -19.65 -4.46
N ASP A 281 -16.49 -19.18 -4.27
CA ASP A 281 -17.13 -18.13 -5.08
C ASP A 281 -17.20 -16.84 -4.25
N PRO A 282 -16.23 -15.90 -4.37
CA PRO A 282 -16.21 -14.69 -3.54
C PRO A 282 -17.45 -13.81 -3.74
N TYR A 283 -18.01 -13.81 -4.93
CA TYR A 283 -19.24 -13.06 -5.26
C TYR A 283 -20.45 -13.56 -4.45
N GLU A 284 -20.63 -14.89 -4.32
CA GLU A 284 -21.73 -15.47 -3.53
C GLU A 284 -21.35 -15.64 -2.06
N ASP A 285 -20.13 -16.15 -1.78
CA ASP A 285 -19.75 -16.58 -0.44
C ASP A 285 -19.32 -15.41 0.45
N LEU A 286 -18.63 -14.40 -0.11
CA LEU A 286 -18.11 -13.26 0.65
C LEU A 286 -18.91 -11.97 0.44
N GLY A 287 -19.94 -11.99 -0.43
CA GLY A 287 -20.67 -10.80 -0.83
C GLY A 287 -19.78 -9.80 -1.60
N ALA A 288 -18.73 -10.28 -2.28
CA ALA A 288 -17.69 -9.43 -2.85
C ALA A 288 -17.83 -9.30 -4.38
N ASP A 289 -18.54 -8.27 -4.85
CA ASP A 289 -18.55 -7.93 -6.28
C ASP A 289 -17.33 -7.06 -6.66
N SER A 290 -16.15 -7.64 -6.51
CA SER A 290 -14.88 -6.94 -6.71
C SER A 290 -14.67 -6.42 -8.14
N LYS A 291 -15.27 -7.07 -9.14
CA LYS A 291 -15.33 -6.58 -10.53
C LYS A 291 -16.10 -5.27 -10.63
N LYS A 292 -17.27 -5.18 -10.00
CA LYS A 292 -18.10 -3.97 -9.96
C LYS A 292 -17.33 -2.80 -9.35
N TRP A 293 -16.61 -3.01 -8.25
CA TRP A 293 -15.85 -1.95 -7.59
C TRP A 293 -14.76 -1.37 -8.50
N LEU A 294 -14.04 -2.25 -9.20
CA LEU A 294 -13.01 -1.85 -10.17
C LEU A 294 -13.64 -1.09 -11.36
N GLN A 295 -14.73 -1.60 -11.93
CA GLN A 295 -15.40 -1.01 -13.08
C GLN A 295 -16.10 0.32 -12.80
N ASN A 296 -16.52 0.55 -11.54
CA ASN A 296 -17.06 1.85 -11.10
C ASN A 296 -15.95 2.81 -10.62
N GLY A 297 -14.69 2.37 -10.54
CA GLY A 297 -13.59 3.19 -10.10
C GLY A 297 -13.63 3.53 -8.61
N TRP A 298 -14.28 2.70 -7.77
CA TRP A 298 -14.33 2.87 -6.32
C TRP A 298 -13.04 2.42 -5.63
N VAL A 299 -11.94 2.40 -6.36
CA VAL A 299 -10.59 2.16 -5.87
C VAL A 299 -9.60 3.02 -6.65
N ASP A 300 -8.43 3.30 -6.06
CA ASP A 300 -7.30 3.91 -6.76
C ASP A 300 -6.30 2.84 -7.20
N TYR A 301 -6.18 1.78 -6.41
CA TYR A 301 -5.42 0.60 -6.78
C TYR A 301 -6.15 -0.67 -6.31
N PHE A 302 -5.97 -1.72 -7.08
CA PHE A 302 -6.61 -3.00 -6.88
C PHE A 302 -5.55 -4.08 -6.78
N THR A 303 -5.61 -4.88 -5.72
CA THR A 303 -4.55 -5.83 -5.39
C THR A 303 -5.12 -7.24 -5.28
N PRO A 304 -5.58 -7.86 -6.40
CA PRO A 304 -6.13 -9.21 -6.34
C PRO A 304 -5.07 -10.17 -5.80
N GLN A 305 -5.45 -11.03 -4.85
CA GLN A 305 -4.56 -11.98 -4.18
C GLN A 305 -4.26 -13.17 -5.11
N LEU A 306 -3.35 -12.96 -6.09
CA LEU A 306 -2.96 -13.98 -7.05
C LEU A 306 -1.93 -14.93 -6.42
N TYR A 307 -2.36 -15.66 -5.38
CA TYR A 307 -1.50 -16.54 -4.59
C TYR A 307 -1.27 -17.91 -5.22
N TRP A 308 -1.32 -17.96 -6.55
CA TRP A 308 -1.09 -19.16 -7.34
C TRP A 308 0.21 -19.06 -8.14
N THR A 309 0.76 -20.22 -8.56
CA THR A 309 1.91 -20.25 -9.46
C THR A 309 1.50 -19.90 -10.89
N ILE A 310 2.46 -19.51 -11.71
CA ILE A 310 2.22 -19.19 -13.13
C ILE A 310 1.59 -20.39 -13.85
N ASP A 311 2.13 -21.58 -13.60
CA ASP A 311 1.78 -22.80 -14.32
C ASP A 311 0.66 -23.62 -13.64
N ARG A 312 -0.06 -23.04 -12.65
CA ARG A 312 -1.14 -23.78 -11.96
C ARG A 312 -2.35 -23.98 -12.87
N PRO A 313 -2.77 -25.22 -13.13
CA PRO A 313 -3.95 -25.49 -13.96
C PRO A 313 -5.20 -24.80 -13.38
N LYS A 314 -6.01 -24.18 -14.26
CA LYS A 314 -7.29 -23.51 -13.92
C LYS A 314 -7.18 -22.30 -12.95
N LEU A 315 -6.04 -22.10 -12.30
CA LEU A 315 -5.80 -21.02 -11.33
C LEU A 315 -4.46 -20.34 -11.59
N GLY A 316 -4.04 -20.22 -12.87
CA GLY A 316 -2.74 -19.64 -13.23
C GLY A 316 -2.65 -18.14 -12.93
N PHE A 317 -1.51 -17.71 -12.36
CA PHE A 317 -1.22 -16.31 -12.04
C PHE A 317 -1.45 -15.39 -13.25
N ILE A 318 -0.91 -15.76 -14.42
CA ILE A 318 -1.00 -14.96 -15.64
C ILE A 318 -2.44 -14.81 -16.11
N THR A 319 -3.18 -15.92 -16.14
CA THR A 319 -4.58 -15.95 -16.62
C THR A 319 -5.47 -14.98 -15.85
N TYR A 320 -5.34 -14.95 -14.52
CA TYR A 320 -6.13 -14.04 -13.70
C TYR A 320 -5.61 -12.61 -13.74
N TYR A 321 -4.30 -12.41 -13.87
CA TYR A 321 -3.75 -11.06 -14.01
C TYR A 321 -4.24 -10.42 -15.32
N ASP A 322 -4.14 -11.12 -16.44
CA ASP A 322 -4.61 -10.64 -17.74
C ASP A 322 -6.12 -10.35 -17.70
N TRP A 323 -6.90 -11.25 -17.10
CA TRP A 323 -8.35 -11.03 -16.93
C TRP A 323 -8.66 -9.77 -16.10
N TRP A 324 -7.97 -9.52 -15.01
CA TRP A 324 -8.16 -8.30 -14.22
C TRP A 324 -7.77 -7.04 -14.98
N LEU A 325 -6.74 -7.10 -15.83
CA LEU A 325 -6.38 -5.99 -16.71
C LEU A 325 -7.53 -5.66 -17.70
N GLU A 326 -8.18 -6.68 -18.25
CA GLU A 326 -9.35 -6.52 -19.14
C GLU A 326 -10.56 -5.90 -18.43
N GLN A 327 -10.76 -6.21 -17.12
CA GLN A 327 -11.87 -5.63 -16.36
C GLN A 327 -11.64 -4.18 -15.94
N ASN A 328 -10.44 -3.65 -16.10
CA ASN A 328 -10.02 -2.35 -15.61
C ASN A 328 -10.40 -1.19 -16.55
N THR A 329 -11.69 -0.94 -16.70
CA THR A 329 -12.23 0.09 -17.60
C THR A 329 -11.97 1.52 -17.16
N GLN A 330 -11.62 1.73 -15.87
CA GLN A 330 -11.34 3.04 -15.28
C GLN A 330 -9.84 3.39 -15.26
N GLY A 331 -8.97 2.52 -15.79
CA GLY A 331 -7.53 2.76 -15.82
C GLY A 331 -6.90 2.89 -14.43
N ARG A 332 -7.45 2.21 -13.42
CA ARG A 332 -6.89 2.17 -12.07
C ARG A 332 -5.65 1.30 -12.02
N HIS A 333 -4.84 1.44 -10.97
CA HIS A 333 -3.68 0.56 -10.82
C HIS A 333 -4.11 -0.87 -10.48
N ILE A 334 -3.56 -1.86 -11.21
CA ILE A 334 -3.67 -3.28 -10.87
C ILE A 334 -2.30 -3.75 -10.39
N TRP A 335 -2.14 -3.89 -9.07
CA TRP A 335 -0.92 -4.32 -8.40
C TRP A 335 -1.17 -5.61 -7.61
N PRO A 336 -1.08 -6.79 -8.25
CA PRO A 336 -1.48 -8.03 -7.62
C PRO A 336 -0.64 -8.37 -6.39
N GLY A 337 -1.26 -9.09 -5.46
CA GLY A 337 -0.58 -9.75 -4.34
C GLY A 337 0.10 -11.03 -4.79
N MET A 338 1.37 -11.20 -4.40
CA MET A 338 2.15 -12.41 -4.64
C MET A 338 2.45 -13.10 -3.31
N ASN A 339 2.28 -14.43 -3.23
CA ASN A 339 2.49 -15.16 -1.98
C ASN A 339 3.96 -15.53 -1.77
N THR A 340 4.72 -14.62 -1.17
CA THR A 340 6.10 -14.86 -0.76
C THR A 340 6.23 -15.65 0.55
N SER A 341 5.17 -15.73 1.36
CA SER A 341 5.19 -16.46 2.64
C SER A 341 5.32 -17.98 2.47
N ASN A 342 4.93 -18.50 1.29
CA ASN A 342 5.00 -19.94 0.98
C ASN A 342 6.35 -20.38 0.36
N ILE A 343 7.35 -19.49 0.29
CA ILE A 343 8.68 -19.88 -0.16
C ILE A 343 9.28 -20.87 0.84
N GLY A 344 9.76 -22.00 0.30
CA GLY A 344 10.28 -23.13 1.11
C GLY A 344 9.22 -24.15 1.52
N THR A 345 7.95 -23.93 1.22
CA THR A 345 6.88 -24.90 1.41
C THR A 345 6.39 -25.48 0.07
N ASP A 346 5.69 -24.68 -0.73
CA ASP A 346 5.11 -25.10 -2.02
C ASP A 346 5.69 -24.35 -3.22
N ARG A 347 6.61 -23.41 -3.00
CA ARG A 347 7.26 -22.65 -4.07
C ARG A 347 8.69 -22.26 -3.75
N VAL A 348 9.40 -21.89 -4.80
CA VAL A 348 10.78 -21.39 -4.74
C VAL A 348 10.84 -19.89 -5.06
N ALA A 349 11.90 -19.22 -4.62
CA ALA A 349 12.11 -17.79 -4.89
C ALA A 349 12.06 -17.44 -6.39
N GLY A 350 12.51 -18.37 -7.26
CA GLY A 350 12.45 -18.21 -8.72
C GLY A 350 11.05 -18.00 -9.27
N GLU A 351 10.01 -18.58 -8.65
CA GLU A 351 8.62 -18.37 -9.04
C GLU A 351 8.21 -16.90 -8.87
N ILE A 352 8.52 -16.30 -7.73
CA ILE A 352 8.23 -14.89 -7.46
C ILE A 352 8.94 -13.97 -8.45
N LEU A 353 10.21 -14.26 -8.80
CA LEU A 353 10.96 -13.49 -9.79
C LEU A 353 10.34 -13.61 -11.20
N ARG A 354 9.85 -14.80 -11.58
CA ARG A 354 9.11 -15.00 -12.84
C ARG A 354 7.82 -14.17 -12.86
N GLN A 355 7.04 -14.20 -11.78
CA GLN A 355 5.84 -13.37 -11.62
C GLN A 355 6.16 -11.89 -11.79
N MET A 356 7.21 -11.38 -11.13
CA MET A 356 7.65 -9.98 -11.30
C MET A 356 8.03 -9.64 -12.74
N SER A 357 8.71 -10.57 -13.45
CA SER A 357 9.04 -10.37 -14.88
C SER A 357 7.78 -10.25 -15.74
N VAL A 358 6.80 -11.12 -15.51
CA VAL A 358 5.50 -11.09 -16.20
C VAL A 358 4.77 -9.78 -15.95
N LEU A 359 4.74 -9.31 -14.70
CA LEU A 359 4.09 -8.05 -14.34
C LEU A 359 4.74 -6.85 -15.03
N ARG A 360 6.06 -6.83 -15.16
CA ARG A 360 6.79 -5.79 -15.89
C ARG A 360 6.52 -5.83 -17.39
N GLU A 361 6.56 -7.00 -17.99
CA GLU A 361 6.28 -7.17 -19.41
C GLU A 361 4.88 -6.67 -19.78
N ARG A 362 3.86 -7.08 -19.03
CA ARG A 362 2.47 -6.68 -19.25
C ARG A 362 2.19 -5.26 -18.79
N GLY A 363 2.84 -4.81 -17.75
CA GLY A 363 2.72 -3.46 -17.17
C GLY A 363 3.37 -2.35 -18.01
N LEU A 364 4.15 -2.65 -19.05
CA LEU A 364 4.75 -1.64 -19.94
C LEU A 364 3.71 -0.70 -20.58
N LYS A 365 2.49 -1.17 -20.77
CA LYS A 365 1.35 -0.38 -21.30
C LYS A 365 0.50 0.26 -20.20
N MET A 366 0.76 -0.01 -18.93
CA MET A 366 -0.01 0.42 -17.78
C MET A 366 0.94 0.87 -16.65
N THR A 367 0.71 0.44 -15.43
CA THR A 367 1.45 0.89 -14.25
C THR A 367 2.01 -0.30 -13.49
N PRO A 368 3.27 -0.70 -13.75
CA PRO A 368 3.84 -1.89 -13.14
C PRO A 368 3.89 -1.78 -11.62
N GLY A 369 3.62 -2.88 -10.95
CA GLY A 369 3.71 -2.95 -9.49
C GLY A 369 3.10 -4.22 -8.92
N HIS A 370 3.38 -4.45 -7.65
CA HIS A 370 2.92 -5.62 -6.91
C HIS A 370 3.09 -5.44 -5.41
N PHE A 371 2.43 -6.31 -4.64
CA PHE A 371 2.61 -6.44 -3.20
C PHE A 371 3.04 -7.86 -2.82
N HIS A 372 3.99 -7.97 -1.89
CA HIS A 372 4.43 -9.25 -1.33
C HIS A 372 3.62 -9.62 -0.08
N TRP A 373 2.92 -10.73 -0.11
CA TRP A 373 2.32 -11.35 1.07
C TRP A 373 3.27 -12.40 1.64
N ASN A 374 3.79 -12.25 2.84
CA ASN A 374 3.89 -11.02 3.60
C ASN A 374 5.37 -10.64 3.78
N PHE A 375 5.64 -9.50 4.43
CA PHE A 375 6.99 -8.98 4.60
C PHE A 375 7.92 -9.90 5.39
N GLY A 376 7.38 -10.77 6.26
CA GLY A 376 8.19 -11.69 7.05
C GLY A 376 9.14 -12.58 6.25
N ALA A 377 8.72 -13.06 5.06
CA ALA A 377 9.59 -13.86 4.19
C ALA A 377 10.75 -13.06 3.62
N LEU A 378 10.47 -11.83 3.17
CA LEU A 378 11.51 -10.90 2.68
C LEU A 378 12.47 -10.49 3.79
N HIS A 379 11.95 -10.11 4.95
CA HIS A 379 12.74 -9.70 6.11
C HIS A 379 13.69 -10.82 6.60
N LYS A 380 13.19 -12.04 6.68
CA LYS A 380 13.97 -13.23 7.07
C LYS A 380 14.83 -13.79 5.93
N ASN A 381 14.73 -13.24 4.73
CA ASN A 381 15.39 -13.75 3.53
C ASN A 381 15.13 -15.24 3.28
N THR A 382 13.91 -15.69 3.51
CA THR A 382 13.50 -17.10 3.37
C THR A 382 13.77 -17.58 1.94
N GLY A 383 14.45 -18.70 1.79
CA GLY A 383 14.82 -19.24 0.47
C GLY A 383 15.66 -18.26 -0.38
N LYS A 384 16.36 -17.33 0.25
CA LYS A 384 17.15 -16.25 -0.40
C LYS A 384 16.32 -15.27 -1.24
N ILE A 385 15.02 -15.13 -0.97
CA ILE A 385 14.13 -14.28 -1.79
C ILE A 385 14.59 -12.83 -1.80
N ALA A 386 14.98 -12.27 -0.63
CA ALA A 386 15.44 -10.90 -0.54
C ALA A 386 16.74 -10.68 -1.35
N THR A 387 17.70 -11.60 -1.23
CA THR A 387 18.95 -11.58 -2.01
C THR A 387 18.66 -11.57 -3.51
N TYR A 388 17.88 -12.54 -4.00
CA TYR A 388 17.60 -12.65 -5.42
C TYR A 388 16.76 -11.49 -5.95
N THR A 389 15.85 -10.96 -5.15
CA THR A 389 15.07 -9.77 -5.51
C THR A 389 15.98 -8.56 -5.72
N MET A 390 16.94 -8.33 -4.83
CA MET A 390 17.90 -7.22 -4.94
C MET A 390 18.84 -7.38 -6.13
N GLU A 391 19.34 -8.59 -6.37
CA GLU A 391 20.31 -8.85 -7.44
C GLU A 391 19.69 -8.85 -8.84
N ARG A 392 18.43 -9.28 -8.97
CA ARG A 392 17.83 -9.60 -10.27
C ARG A 392 16.61 -8.75 -10.63
N ALA A 393 15.88 -8.24 -9.63
CA ALA A 393 14.63 -7.52 -9.85
C ALA A 393 14.68 -6.05 -9.42
N TYR A 394 15.18 -5.76 -8.23
CA TYR A 394 15.24 -4.39 -7.68
C TYR A 394 16.67 -3.82 -7.76
N THR A 395 17.31 -3.92 -8.91
CA THR A 395 18.70 -3.48 -9.12
C THR A 395 18.92 -1.98 -8.92
N THR A 396 17.88 -1.17 -9.14
CA THR A 396 17.84 0.28 -8.86
C THR A 396 16.56 0.63 -8.10
N HIS A 397 16.49 1.82 -7.50
CA HIS A 397 15.22 2.33 -6.98
C HIS A 397 14.22 2.61 -8.10
N ALA A 398 12.94 2.56 -7.75
CA ALA A 398 11.83 3.03 -8.56
C ALA A 398 10.88 3.85 -7.68
N ILE A 399 10.12 4.74 -8.30
CA ILE A 399 9.03 5.45 -7.63
C ILE A 399 7.70 4.80 -8.00
N PRO A 400 6.64 4.96 -7.18
CA PRO A 400 5.31 4.52 -7.55
C PRO A 400 4.86 5.12 -8.90
N PRO A 401 4.05 4.41 -9.68
CA PRO A 401 3.38 4.96 -10.85
C PRO A 401 2.51 6.17 -10.48
N SER A 402 2.40 7.13 -11.38
CA SER A 402 1.56 8.31 -11.15
C SER A 402 0.08 7.96 -11.22
N SER A 403 -0.70 8.63 -10.36
CA SER A 403 -2.17 8.50 -10.28
C SER A 403 -2.83 9.81 -10.73
N PRO A 404 -2.96 10.08 -12.05
CA PRO A 404 -3.38 11.37 -12.58
C PRO A 404 -4.82 11.75 -12.19
N TRP A 405 -5.65 10.80 -11.78
CA TRP A 405 -7.01 11.06 -11.26
C TRP A 405 -7.00 11.61 -9.83
N LEU A 406 -5.89 11.49 -9.09
CA LEU A 406 -5.75 12.03 -7.73
C LEU A 406 -5.19 13.44 -7.73
N SER A 407 -4.20 13.71 -8.57
CA SER A 407 -3.53 15.00 -8.67
C SER A 407 -2.90 15.17 -10.05
N GLN A 408 -2.84 16.42 -10.54
CA GLN A 408 -2.24 16.82 -11.81
C GLN A 408 -1.50 18.14 -11.64
N VAL A 409 -0.55 18.20 -10.73
CA VAL A 409 0.22 19.40 -10.46
C VAL A 409 1.44 19.46 -11.38
N ALA A 410 1.57 20.54 -12.13
CA ALA A 410 2.78 20.85 -12.92
C ALA A 410 3.79 21.58 -12.04
N LEU A 411 4.72 20.83 -11.44
CA LEU A 411 5.74 21.37 -10.56
C LEU A 411 6.95 21.87 -11.37
N PRO A 412 7.47 23.08 -11.08
CA PRO A 412 8.66 23.61 -11.77
C PRO A 412 9.92 22.89 -11.30
N ALA A 413 10.99 23.06 -12.08
CA ALA A 413 12.32 22.59 -11.71
C ALA A 413 12.76 23.23 -10.38
N PRO A 414 13.26 22.45 -9.42
CA PRO A 414 13.85 22.99 -8.20
C PRO A 414 15.21 23.64 -8.48
N LEU A 415 15.59 24.59 -7.65
CA LEU A 415 16.97 25.05 -7.53
C LEU A 415 17.78 23.93 -6.86
N VAL A 416 18.91 23.58 -7.47
CA VAL A 416 19.78 22.50 -6.97
C VAL A 416 21.17 23.06 -6.75
N GLY A 417 21.69 22.94 -5.53
CA GLY A 417 22.99 23.40 -5.09
C GLY A 417 23.91 22.26 -4.65
N LYS A 418 25.18 22.60 -4.48
CA LYS A 418 26.19 21.73 -3.87
C LYS A 418 26.65 22.35 -2.56
N THR A 419 26.84 21.50 -1.55
CA THR A 419 27.41 21.91 -0.25
C THR A 419 28.36 20.83 0.24
N GLN A 420 29.26 21.19 1.16
CA GLN A 420 30.26 20.27 1.70
C GLN A 420 30.30 20.31 3.24
N PRO A 421 29.21 19.95 3.91
CA PRO A 421 29.25 19.84 5.36
C PRO A 421 30.26 18.77 5.76
N GLU A 422 31.12 19.08 6.72
CA GLU A 422 32.14 18.16 7.24
C GLU A 422 33.06 17.55 6.16
N GLY A 423 33.28 18.30 5.04
CA GLY A 423 34.15 17.86 3.94
C GLY A 423 33.53 16.82 2.98
N LYS A 424 32.31 16.36 3.22
CA LYS A 424 31.58 15.44 2.32
C LYS A 424 30.72 16.22 1.35
N LEU A 425 30.77 15.85 0.06
CA LEU A 425 29.94 16.47 -0.96
C LEU A 425 28.47 16.04 -0.80
N HIS A 426 27.59 17.03 -0.70
CA HIS A 426 26.14 16.87 -0.63
C HIS A 426 25.48 17.65 -1.78
N VAL A 427 24.25 17.28 -2.07
CA VAL A 427 23.31 18.01 -2.91
C VAL A 427 22.19 18.56 -2.02
N GLU A 428 21.86 19.82 -2.20
CA GLU A 428 20.70 20.46 -1.58
C GLU A 428 19.73 20.94 -2.66
N TRP A 429 18.45 21.05 -2.33
CA TRP A 429 17.44 21.52 -3.27
C TRP A 429 16.29 22.24 -2.56
N LYS A 430 15.64 23.12 -3.31
CA LYS A 430 14.43 23.85 -2.87
C LYS A 430 13.69 24.39 -4.07
N HIS A 431 12.41 24.71 -3.91
CA HIS A 431 11.72 25.54 -4.90
C HIS A 431 12.22 26.98 -4.85
N ALA A 432 12.25 27.64 -6.02
CA ALA A 432 12.52 29.09 -6.11
C ALA A 432 11.40 29.90 -5.41
N ASP A 433 10.17 29.42 -5.47
CA ASP A 433 8.99 30.02 -4.83
C ASP A 433 8.40 29.02 -3.82
N ALA A 434 8.28 29.45 -2.57
CA ALA A 434 7.83 28.62 -1.45
C ALA A 434 6.39 28.09 -1.61
N ARG A 435 5.53 28.73 -2.44
CA ARG A 435 4.16 28.24 -2.72
C ARG A 435 4.14 26.81 -3.26
N TRP A 436 5.17 26.37 -3.98
CA TRP A 436 5.26 25.03 -4.53
C TRP A 436 5.53 23.93 -3.49
N MET A 437 6.06 24.33 -2.31
CA MET A 437 6.29 23.36 -1.20
C MET A 437 4.99 22.73 -0.72
N SER A 438 3.88 23.47 -0.69
CA SER A 438 2.57 22.94 -0.28
C SER A 438 1.98 21.92 -1.26
N GLN A 439 2.42 21.95 -2.52
CA GLN A 439 1.98 21.04 -3.58
C GLN A 439 2.97 19.89 -3.80
N THR A 440 4.18 19.98 -3.23
CA THR A 440 5.19 18.94 -3.28
C THR A 440 4.99 17.96 -2.12
N ARG A 441 4.88 16.67 -2.43
CA ARG A 441 4.84 15.63 -1.40
C ARG A 441 6.16 14.85 -1.35
N TRP A 442 6.79 14.65 -2.51
CA TRP A 442 8.01 13.85 -2.63
C TRP A 442 9.05 14.56 -3.50
N TRP A 443 10.31 14.17 -3.30
CA TRP A 443 11.41 14.50 -4.18
C TRP A 443 12.01 13.22 -4.75
N VAL A 444 12.48 13.26 -5.98
CA VAL A 444 13.17 12.16 -6.64
C VAL A 444 14.54 12.62 -7.09
N LEU A 445 15.56 11.93 -6.59
CA LEU A 445 16.94 12.09 -7.02
C LEU A 445 17.26 11.03 -8.06
N GLN A 446 17.70 11.48 -9.23
CA GLN A 446 18.30 10.66 -10.26
C GLN A 446 19.80 10.99 -10.35
N ALA A 447 20.62 9.99 -10.60
CA ALA A 447 22.08 10.13 -10.72
C ALA A 447 22.55 9.57 -12.04
N GLN A 448 23.48 10.27 -12.68
CA GLN A 448 24.21 9.77 -13.85
C GLN A 448 25.52 9.16 -13.39
N ILE A 449 25.65 7.85 -13.52
CA ILE A 449 26.83 7.06 -13.14
C ILE A 449 27.30 6.26 -14.35
N GLY A 450 28.57 6.43 -14.74
CA GLY A 450 29.11 5.78 -15.93
C GLY A 450 28.33 6.11 -17.22
N GLY A 451 27.82 7.35 -17.32
CA GLY A 451 27.03 7.80 -18.45
C GLY A 451 25.56 7.36 -18.46
N ARG A 452 25.13 6.53 -17.50
CA ARG A 452 23.74 6.02 -17.41
C ARG A 452 22.98 6.70 -16.30
N TRP A 453 21.74 7.12 -16.57
CA TRP A 453 20.83 7.64 -15.57
C TRP A 453 20.15 6.50 -14.81
N ILE A 454 20.12 6.63 -13.48
CA ILE A 454 19.37 5.73 -12.59
C ILE A 454 18.52 6.55 -11.63
N THR A 455 17.37 6.02 -11.24
CA THR A 455 16.63 6.52 -10.07
C THR A 455 17.40 6.10 -8.83
N TRP A 456 17.88 7.08 -8.06
CA TRP A 456 18.75 6.82 -6.91
C TRP A 456 17.96 6.65 -5.61
N LYS A 457 17.04 7.60 -5.33
CA LYS A 457 16.24 7.58 -4.10
C LYS A 457 15.08 8.57 -4.19
N SER A 458 14.00 8.29 -3.47
CA SER A 458 12.93 9.23 -3.14
C SER A 458 13.11 9.81 -1.73
N PHE A 459 12.62 11.02 -1.52
CA PHE A 459 12.66 11.72 -0.24
C PHE A 459 11.30 12.34 0.04
N PHE A 460 10.91 12.39 1.31
CA PHE A 460 9.70 13.10 1.71
C PHE A 460 9.92 14.62 1.61
N LYS A 461 8.84 15.37 1.54
CA LYS A 461 8.84 16.82 1.22
C LYS A 461 9.82 17.67 2.05
N ASP A 462 10.03 17.31 3.32
CA ASP A 462 10.87 18.09 4.25
C ASP A 462 12.36 17.71 4.20
N GLN A 463 12.72 16.70 3.43
CA GLN A 463 14.09 16.25 3.24
C GLN A 463 14.67 16.97 2.01
N LEU A 464 15.49 17.97 2.24
CA LEU A 464 16.01 18.87 1.20
C LEU A 464 17.54 18.76 0.99
N LEU A 465 18.15 17.72 1.56
CA LEU A 465 19.59 17.46 1.54
C LEU A 465 19.86 15.96 1.42
N ALA A 466 20.87 15.60 0.63
CA ALA A 466 21.37 14.23 0.56
C ALA A 466 22.88 14.21 0.27
N GLU A 467 23.57 13.13 0.67
CA GLU A 467 24.92 12.88 0.19
C GLU A 467 24.93 12.74 -1.34
N TRP A 468 25.98 13.25 -1.96
CA TRP A 468 26.20 13.09 -3.39
C TRP A 468 26.42 11.62 -3.72
N PRO A 469 25.63 11.00 -4.59
CA PRO A 469 25.78 9.57 -4.92
C PRO A 469 27.19 9.25 -5.39
N ALA A 470 27.78 8.20 -4.83
CA ALA A 470 29.11 7.76 -5.21
C ALA A 470 29.19 7.46 -6.72
N GLY A 471 30.22 7.99 -7.40
CA GLY A 471 30.41 7.81 -8.84
C GLY A 471 29.50 8.66 -9.74
N ALA A 472 28.58 9.44 -9.20
CA ALA A 472 27.72 10.31 -10.00
C ALA A 472 28.49 11.51 -10.55
N SER A 473 28.37 11.77 -11.86
CA SER A 473 28.87 12.95 -12.54
C SER A 473 27.84 14.08 -12.59
N VAL A 474 26.55 13.71 -12.67
CA VAL A 474 25.42 14.64 -12.73
C VAL A 474 24.31 14.12 -11.83
N ILE A 475 23.62 15.03 -11.19
CA ILE A 475 22.40 14.77 -10.40
C ILE A 475 21.25 15.56 -10.99
N ALA A 476 20.06 14.94 -11.00
CA ALA A 476 18.81 15.59 -11.29
C ALA A 476 17.83 15.40 -10.13
N ILE A 477 17.20 16.47 -9.70
CA ILE A 477 16.15 16.48 -8.67
C ILE A 477 14.83 16.89 -9.33
N ARG A 478 13.77 16.13 -9.05
CA ARG A 478 12.41 16.45 -9.45
C ARG A 478 11.50 16.54 -8.23
N ALA A 479 10.67 17.56 -8.17
CA ALA A 479 9.53 17.59 -7.27
C ALA A 479 8.44 16.64 -7.79
N CYS A 480 7.76 15.95 -6.88
CA CYS A 480 6.59 15.12 -7.19
C CYS A 480 5.42 15.58 -6.33
N GLY A 481 4.25 15.66 -6.94
CA GLY A 481 3.00 15.90 -6.25
C GLY A 481 2.49 14.65 -5.50
N PRO A 482 1.33 14.77 -4.84
CA PRO A 482 0.76 13.68 -4.05
C PRO A 482 0.36 12.44 -4.86
N GLY A 483 0.09 12.59 -6.15
CA GLY A 483 -0.20 11.48 -7.08
C GLY A 483 1.03 10.94 -7.79
N TRP A 484 2.25 11.26 -7.34
CA TRP A 484 3.52 10.92 -7.99
C TRP A 484 3.69 11.48 -9.41
N GLU A 485 2.92 12.49 -9.79
CA GLU A 485 3.23 13.29 -10.96
C GLU A 485 4.59 13.99 -10.73
N THR A 486 5.48 13.89 -11.73
CA THR A 486 6.83 14.45 -11.63
C THR A 486 6.92 15.75 -12.41
N GLY A 487 7.48 16.78 -11.75
CA GLY A 487 7.82 18.05 -12.36
C GLY A 487 9.09 18.00 -13.21
N GLU A 488 9.51 19.19 -13.63
CA GLU A 488 10.78 19.40 -14.36
C GLU A 488 11.99 19.09 -13.46
N ALA A 489 13.13 18.80 -14.09
CA ALA A 489 14.37 18.48 -13.39
C ALA A 489 15.21 19.71 -13.12
N GLY A 490 15.58 19.94 -11.86
CA GLY A 490 16.72 20.76 -11.49
C GLY A 490 17.99 19.93 -11.53
N ILE A 491 19.12 20.50 -12.00
CA ILE A 491 20.36 19.77 -12.30
C ILE A 491 21.53 20.36 -11.55
N ALA A 492 22.41 19.48 -11.04
CA ALA A 492 23.74 19.82 -10.58
C ALA A 492 24.79 18.92 -11.23
N VAL A 493 25.90 19.49 -11.64
CA VAL A 493 27.06 18.78 -12.20
C VAL A 493 28.15 18.77 -11.13
N LYS A 494 28.86 17.63 -10.96
CA LYS A 494 29.93 17.47 -9.96
C LYS A 494 31.06 18.46 -10.13
#